data_969b5b98667d0fc87a1d522ea7c448d5
#
_entry.id   969b5b98667d0fc87a1d522ea7c448d5
#
_cell.length_a   1.000
_cell.length_b   1.000
_cell.length_c   1.000
_cell.angle_alpha   90.00
_cell.angle_beta   90.00
_cell.angle_gamma   90.00
#
_symmetry.space_group_name_H-M   'P 1'
#
loop_
_entity.id
_entity.type
_entity.pdbx_description
1 polymer ?
#
loop_
_entity_poly.entity_id
_entity_poly.type
_entity_poly.pdbx_seq_one_letter_code
_entity_poly.pdbx_strand_id
1 'polypeptide(L)'
;MSLAADSPVHSSSSDDFAAILDAELDKISDASADTGEVSEEEQDSDHGEESDSNLDLKRVKRRKVELCEGITDPLSSTSQGEPAQTSGVLSLEKEACLHPGAYGGLCVKCGQEMDEESGVAFGYIHKNLRLANDEIARLRDKDLKNLLLHKKLYLVLDLDHTLLNSARLPDITAEEGYLHGQRDSLPDTLKSSLFRLDRMQMMTKLRPFVHNFLKEASNLFEMYIYTMGERPYALEMAKLLDPGDIYFNSKVIAQGDCTERHQKGLDVVLGQESAVLILDDTEGVWGKHKENLILMERYHFFASNCQHFGFNTKSLSQLKSDESETEGALATVLKVLQRVHSLFYDPVSFPSGAQG
;
A
#
# COMPACT_ATOMS: atom_id res chain seq x y z
N MET A 1 13.86 4.80 -38.50
CA MET A 1 13.15 3.77 -37.75
C MET A 1 13.21 4.22 -36.27
N SER A 2 12.12 4.78 -35.80
CA SER A 2 11.98 5.35 -34.44
C SER A 2 11.57 4.21 -33.51
N LEU A 3 12.38 3.91 -32.51
CA LEU A 3 12.02 3.00 -31.43
C LEU A 3 11.15 3.78 -30.46
N ALA A 4 9.89 3.42 -30.37
CA ALA A 4 8.98 3.89 -29.35
C ALA A 4 9.46 3.36 -28.00
N ALA A 5 9.64 4.27 -27.04
CA ALA A 5 9.88 3.92 -25.66
C ALA A 5 8.57 3.38 -25.06
N ASP A 6 8.56 2.12 -24.67
CA ASP A 6 7.48 1.53 -23.89
C ASP A 6 7.44 2.24 -22.53
N SER A 7 6.32 2.89 -22.26
CA SER A 7 6.00 3.41 -20.94
C SER A 7 5.74 2.23 -20.00
N PRO A 8 6.16 2.29 -18.71
CA PRO A 8 5.86 1.25 -17.75
C PRO A 8 4.34 1.14 -17.59
N VAL A 9 3.82 -0.05 -17.81
CA VAL A 9 2.40 -0.38 -17.57
C VAL A 9 2.19 -0.34 -16.07
N HIS A 10 1.50 0.70 -15.60
CA HIS A 10 1.05 0.80 -14.22
C HIS A 10 0.09 -0.35 -13.93
N SER A 11 0.45 -1.17 -12.98
CA SER A 11 -0.35 -2.22 -12.45
C SER A 11 -1.49 -1.66 -11.60
N SER A 12 -2.52 -2.03 -11.97
CA SER A 12 -3.70 -1.78 -11.79
C SER A 12 -4.80 -2.33 -10.88
N SER A 13 -4.75 -3.41 -10.16
CA SER A 13 -5.94 -3.93 -9.49
C SER A 13 -6.26 -3.22 -8.16
N SER A 14 -5.27 -2.76 -7.41
CA SER A 14 -5.50 -1.96 -6.20
C SER A 14 -5.84 -0.51 -6.54
N ASP A 15 -5.20 0.04 -7.58
CA ASP A 15 -5.45 1.42 -8.02
C ASP A 15 -6.78 1.51 -8.77
N ASP A 16 -7.15 0.51 -9.57
CA ASP A 16 -8.47 0.40 -10.19
C ASP A 16 -9.58 0.23 -9.15
N PHE A 17 -9.33 -0.50 -8.06
CA PHE A 17 -10.28 -0.66 -6.98
C PHE A 17 -10.43 0.62 -6.16
N ALA A 18 -9.34 1.32 -5.86
CA ALA A 18 -9.38 2.62 -5.20
C ALA A 18 -10.14 3.64 -6.08
N ALA A 19 -9.90 3.67 -7.39
CA ALA A 19 -10.60 4.54 -8.32
C ALA A 19 -12.12 4.19 -8.44
N ILE A 20 -12.50 2.92 -8.38
CA ILE A 20 -13.89 2.49 -8.35
C ILE A 20 -14.56 2.92 -7.04
N LEU A 21 -13.86 2.77 -5.91
CA LEU A 21 -14.33 3.21 -4.61
C LEU A 21 -14.51 4.73 -4.55
N ASP A 22 -13.54 5.50 -5.03
CA ASP A 22 -13.64 6.95 -5.11
C ASP A 22 -14.82 7.40 -6.00
N ALA A 23 -15.04 6.73 -7.13
CA ALA A 23 -16.16 7.02 -8.01
C ALA A 23 -17.52 6.67 -7.41
N GLU A 24 -17.61 5.64 -6.57
CA GLU A 24 -18.86 5.30 -5.86
C GLU A 24 -19.09 6.19 -4.63
N LEU A 25 -18.03 6.62 -3.94
CA LEU A 25 -18.10 7.55 -2.82
C LEU A 25 -18.51 8.96 -3.24
N ASP A 26 -18.02 9.44 -4.38
CA ASP A 26 -18.48 10.71 -4.97
C ASP A 26 -19.99 10.70 -5.26
N LYS A 27 -20.54 9.58 -5.69
CA LYS A 27 -22.00 9.43 -5.91
C LYS A 27 -22.82 9.48 -4.60
N ILE A 28 -22.26 8.98 -3.49
CA ILE A 28 -22.93 8.97 -2.18
C ILE A 28 -22.88 10.37 -1.54
N SER A 29 -21.79 11.12 -1.73
CA SER A 29 -21.66 12.48 -1.21
C SER A 29 -22.61 13.47 -1.89
N ASP A 30 -22.88 13.30 -3.19
CA ASP A 30 -23.86 14.12 -3.94
C ASP A 30 -25.32 13.81 -3.54
N ALA A 31 -25.60 12.60 -3.07
CA ALA A 31 -26.93 12.20 -2.63
C ALA A 31 -27.32 12.73 -1.24
N SER A 32 -26.35 13.15 -0.42
CA SER A 32 -26.58 13.65 0.94
C SER A 32 -26.67 15.18 1.06
N ALA A 33 -26.56 15.92 -0.03
CA ALA A 33 -26.56 17.38 -0.03
C ALA A 33 -27.94 18.04 -0.17
N ASP A 34 -29.03 17.24 -0.19
CA ASP A 34 -30.40 17.75 -0.37
C ASP A 34 -31.33 17.41 0.80
N THR A 35 -31.01 17.82 2.03
CA THR A 35 -32.00 17.96 3.10
C THR A 35 -31.57 19.03 4.11
N GLY A 36 -32.23 20.22 4.00
CA GLY A 36 -32.78 20.95 5.15
C GLY A 36 -31.88 21.92 5.91
N GLU A 37 -31.97 23.18 5.52
CA GLU A 37 -31.75 24.34 6.41
C GLU A 37 -32.62 24.28 7.65
N VAL A 38 -32.05 24.43 8.85
CA VAL A 38 -32.70 25.10 9.99
C VAL A 38 -31.67 25.98 10.68
N SER A 39 -31.99 27.25 10.69
CA SER A 39 -31.37 28.35 11.41
C SER A 39 -31.45 28.20 12.91
N GLU A 40 -30.38 28.63 13.64
CA GLU A 40 -30.53 29.38 14.88
C GLU A 40 -29.26 30.19 15.17
N GLU A 41 -29.51 31.46 15.45
CA GLU A 41 -28.57 32.53 15.86
C GLU A 41 -28.17 32.36 17.33
N GLU A 42 -26.99 32.83 17.72
CA GLU A 42 -26.68 33.90 18.67
C GLU A 42 -25.19 33.94 19.05
N GLN A 43 -24.54 35.06 18.76
CA GLN A 43 -23.85 36.08 19.59
C GLN A 43 -22.78 35.58 20.58
N ASP A 44 -21.63 36.11 20.67
CA ASP A 44 -20.95 37.40 20.53
C ASP A 44 -19.60 37.35 21.29
N SER A 45 -18.68 38.16 20.86
CA SER A 45 -17.56 38.83 21.51
C SER A 45 -16.17 38.14 21.47
N ASP A 46 -15.26 38.67 20.71
CA ASP A 46 -14.41 39.86 20.70
C ASP A 46 -12.93 39.64 21.05
N HIS A 47 -12.05 40.30 20.24
CA HIS A 47 -10.60 40.54 20.32
C HIS A 47 -9.65 39.43 19.90
N GLY A 48 -8.74 39.55 18.95
CA GLY A 48 -8.06 40.71 18.33
C GLY A 48 -6.76 40.23 17.68
N GLU A 49 -6.44 40.85 16.55
CA GLU A 49 -5.14 41.09 15.93
C GLU A 49 -4.44 39.98 15.09
N GLU A 50 -4.60 40.13 13.81
CA GLU A 50 -3.68 40.31 12.66
C GLU A 50 -2.39 39.47 12.58
N SER A 51 -2.27 38.69 11.51
CA SER A 51 -1.32 38.97 10.42
C SER A 51 -1.51 38.06 9.20
N ASP A 52 -1.57 38.73 8.12
CA ASP A 52 -1.67 38.43 6.69
C ASP A 52 -0.65 37.40 6.16
N SER A 53 -1.10 36.41 5.37
CA SER A 53 -0.40 36.02 4.14
C SER A 53 -1.30 35.14 3.27
N ASN A 54 -1.76 35.77 2.25
CA ASN A 54 -2.46 35.33 1.06
C ASN A 54 -1.67 34.26 0.29
N LEU A 55 -2.25 33.11 0.00
CA LEU A 55 -1.86 32.26 -1.12
C LEU A 55 -3.10 31.75 -1.85
N ASP A 56 -3.28 32.30 -3.02
CA ASP A 56 -4.25 31.99 -4.06
C ASP A 56 -4.33 30.48 -4.39
N LEU A 57 -5.46 29.85 -4.14
CA LEU A 57 -5.83 28.58 -4.71
C LEU A 57 -6.75 28.80 -5.92
N LYS A 58 -6.18 28.70 -7.10
CA LYS A 58 -6.89 28.74 -8.38
C LYS A 58 -7.83 27.54 -8.52
N ARG A 59 -9.11 27.82 -8.42
CA ARG A 59 -10.23 26.92 -8.65
C ARG A 59 -10.37 26.65 -10.16
N VAL A 60 -10.05 25.43 -10.59
CA VAL A 60 -10.28 25.00 -11.99
C VAL A 60 -11.76 24.63 -12.16
N LYS A 61 -12.47 25.43 -12.97
CA LYS A 61 -13.87 25.16 -13.37
C LYS A 61 -13.90 24.02 -14.40
N ARG A 62 -14.57 22.92 -14.08
CA ARG A 62 -14.94 21.89 -15.06
C ARG A 62 -16.09 22.37 -15.95
N ARG A 63 -15.93 22.17 -17.24
CA ARG A 63 -16.94 22.47 -18.26
C ARG A 63 -18.02 21.40 -18.28
N LYS A 64 -19.26 21.82 -18.17
CA LYS A 64 -20.49 21.02 -18.39
C LYS A 64 -20.65 20.80 -19.89
N VAL A 65 -20.77 19.56 -20.31
CA VAL A 65 -21.11 19.19 -21.69
C VAL A 65 -22.62 19.07 -21.77
N GLU A 66 -23.27 19.94 -22.57
CA GLU A 66 -24.70 19.87 -22.88
C GLU A 66 -24.93 18.81 -23.96
N LEU A 67 -25.92 17.96 -23.71
CA LEU A 67 -26.43 17.02 -24.72
C LEU A 67 -27.67 17.64 -25.37
N CYS A 68 -27.66 17.70 -26.70
CA CYS A 68 -28.69 18.28 -27.52
C CYS A 68 -29.93 17.40 -27.61
N GLU A 69 -31.09 18.05 -27.48
CA GLU A 69 -32.43 17.53 -27.80
C GLU A 69 -32.72 17.61 -29.31
N GLY A 70 -33.66 16.80 -29.74
CA GLY A 70 -34.47 16.95 -30.97
C GLY A 70 -34.96 15.62 -31.50
N ILE A 71 -36.17 15.32 -31.81
CA ILE A 71 -37.32 16.02 -32.36
C ILE A 71 -38.49 15.01 -32.50
N THR A 72 -39.64 15.39 -32.00
CA THR A 72 -41.03 15.39 -32.50
C THR A 72 -41.85 14.10 -32.77
N ASP A 73 -42.99 14.19 -32.17
CA ASP A 73 -44.32 13.55 -32.35
C ASP A 73 -44.93 13.65 -33.79
N PRO A 74 -46.21 13.26 -34.03
CA PRO A 74 -47.22 12.44 -33.31
C PRO A 74 -48.07 11.54 -34.26
N LEU A 75 -49.03 10.75 -33.72
CA LEU A 75 -50.45 10.66 -34.13
C LEU A 75 -51.18 9.38 -33.66
N SER A 76 -52.07 9.57 -32.75
CA SER A 76 -53.51 9.27 -32.72
C SER A 76 -54.07 7.96 -33.29
N SER A 77 -54.72 7.13 -32.43
CA SER A 77 -56.18 6.81 -32.53
C SER A 77 -56.63 5.76 -31.53
N THR A 78 -57.62 6.15 -30.77
CA THR A 78 -58.72 5.47 -30.04
C THR A 78 -59.07 4.02 -30.39
N SER A 79 -59.28 3.18 -29.35
CA SER A 79 -60.64 2.58 -29.07
C SER A 79 -60.65 1.74 -27.77
N GLN A 80 -61.80 1.76 -27.15
CA GLN A 80 -62.20 1.27 -25.84
C GLN A 80 -62.19 -0.25 -25.70
N GLY A 81 -62.05 -0.74 -24.44
CA GLY A 81 -62.39 -2.10 -24.05
C GLY A 81 -61.79 -2.45 -22.67
N GLU A 82 -62.56 -2.30 -21.59
CA GLU A 82 -62.37 -2.87 -20.25
C GLU A 82 -63.02 -4.28 -20.16
N PRO A 83 -62.80 -5.03 -19.02
CA PRO A 83 -61.61 -5.28 -18.17
C PRO A 83 -61.35 -6.77 -18.00
N ALA A 84 -60.11 -7.14 -17.64
CA ALA A 84 -59.87 -8.40 -16.92
C ALA A 84 -58.72 -8.23 -15.97
N GLN A 85 -59.03 -8.35 -14.71
CA GLN A 85 -58.11 -8.44 -13.58
C GLN A 85 -57.18 -9.66 -13.71
N THR A 86 -55.92 -9.46 -13.71
CA THR A 86 -54.94 -10.37 -13.12
C THR A 86 -53.82 -9.53 -12.54
N SER A 87 -53.87 -9.33 -11.23
CA SER A 87 -52.80 -8.81 -10.43
C SER A 87 -51.62 -9.81 -10.43
N GLY A 88 -50.76 -9.71 -11.41
CA GLY A 88 -49.41 -10.27 -11.35
C GLY A 88 -48.54 -9.24 -10.67
N VAL A 89 -48.46 -9.29 -9.34
CA VAL A 89 -47.39 -8.64 -8.59
C VAL A 89 -46.11 -9.35 -9.04
N LEU A 90 -45.39 -8.76 -10.00
CA LEU A 90 -43.99 -9.03 -10.20
C LEU A 90 -43.30 -8.50 -8.94
N SER A 91 -43.20 -9.37 -7.91
CA SER A 91 -42.23 -9.20 -6.86
C SER A 91 -40.89 -9.25 -7.56
N LEU A 92 -40.32 -8.09 -7.84
CA LEU A 92 -38.87 -7.92 -7.99
C LEU A 92 -38.31 -8.43 -6.66
N GLU A 93 -37.92 -9.70 -6.64
CA GLU A 93 -37.04 -10.20 -5.59
C GLU A 93 -35.80 -9.28 -5.64
N LYS A 94 -35.74 -8.32 -4.73
CA LYS A 94 -34.49 -7.58 -4.45
C LYS A 94 -33.50 -8.66 -4.10
N GLU A 95 -32.58 -8.97 -5.03
CA GLU A 95 -31.42 -9.78 -4.70
C GLU A 95 -30.83 -9.23 -3.43
N ALA A 96 -30.78 -10.04 -2.39
CA ALA A 96 -30.25 -9.63 -1.10
C ALA A 96 -28.79 -9.17 -1.30
N CYS A 97 -28.46 -7.98 -0.83
CA CYS A 97 -27.10 -7.48 -0.94
C CYS A 97 -26.15 -8.38 -0.13
N LEU A 98 -25.08 -8.84 -0.76
CA LEU A 98 -24.07 -9.69 -0.12
C LEU A 98 -23.09 -8.89 0.77
N HIS A 99 -23.27 -7.57 0.86
CA HIS A 99 -22.43 -6.66 1.63
C HIS A 99 -20.93 -6.89 1.42
N PRO A 100 -20.39 -6.63 0.22
CA PRO A 100 -19.00 -6.96 -0.14
C PRO A 100 -17.99 -6.18 0.69
N GLY A 101 -18.37 -5.04 1.22
CA GLY A 101 -17.51 -4.24 2.09
C GLY A 101 -18.29 -3.09 2.71
N ALA A 102 -17.64 -2.41 3.65
CA ALA A 102 -18.18 -1.25 4.34
C ALA A 102 -17.18 -0.08 4.27
N TYR A 103 -17.71 1.12 4.16
CA TYR A 103 -17.00 2.36 4.28
C TYR A 103 -17.67 3.25 5.33
N GLY A 104 -16.92 3.59 6.39
CA GLY A 104 -17.48 4.37 7.50
C GLY A 104 -18.69 3.71 8.18
N GLY A 105 -18.73 2.38 8.24
CA GLY A 105 -19.85 1.62 8.82
C GLY A 105 -21.03 1.37 7.88
N LEU A 106 -20.99 1.88 6.65
CA LEU A 106 -22.06 1.67 5.66
C LEU A 106 -21.61 0.74 4.54
N CYS A 107 -22.48 -0.18 4.12
CA CYS A 107 -22.22 -1.06 2.98
C CYS A 107 -22.01 -0.24 1.70
N VAL A 108 -20.89 -0.43 1.00
CA VAL A 108 -20.53 0.28 -0.24
C VAL A 108 -21.51 0.03 -1.40
N LYS A 109 -22.34 -1.05 -1.34
CA LYS A 109 -23.26 -1.42 -2.42
C LYS A 109 -24.70 -0.97 -2.15
N CYS A 110 -25.19 -1.09 -0.91
CA CYS A 110 -26.60 -0.83 -0.59
C CYS A 110 -26.84 0.26 0.46
N GLY A 111 -25.76 0.80 1.07
CA GLY A 111 -25.84 1.84 2.10
C GLY A 111 -26.39 1.38 3.45
N GLN A 112 -26.62 0.06 3.65
CA GLN A 112 -27.08 -0.45 4.93
C GLN A 112 -25.96 -0.35 5.97
N GLU A 113 -26.32 -0.02 7.21
CA GLU A 113 -25.40 -0.01 8.35
C GLU A 113 -24.85 -1.42 8.60
N MET A 114 -23.53 -1.50 8.75
CA MET A 114 -22.78 -2.74 8.94
C MET A 114 -22.15 -2.74 10.33
N ASP A 115 -22.03 -3.93 10.91
CA ASP A 115 -21.32 -4.11 12.17
C ASP A 115 -19.83 -3.76 11.98
N GLU A 116 -19.28 -2.96 12.89
CA GLU A 116 -17.87 -2.52 12.84
C GLU A 116 -16.87 -3.70 12.90
N GLU A 117 -17.27 -4.84 13.42
CA GLU A 117 -16.44 -6.06 13.47
C GLU A 117 -16.51 -6.89 12.19
N SER A 118 -17.43 -6.56 11.26
CA SER A 118 -17.62 -7.32 10.04
C SER A 118 -16.46 -7.15 9.05
N GLY A 119 -15.84 -8.26 8.62
CA GLY A 119 -14.76 -8.29 7.62
C GLY A 119 -13.41 -7.80 8.14
N VAL A 120 -12.44 -7.62 7.22
CA VAL A 120 -11.06 -7.20 7.48
C VAL A 120 -10.90 -5.72 7.15
N ALA A 121 -10.20 -4.96 8.01
CA ALA A 121 -9.89 -3.56 7.76
C ALA A 121 -8.70 -3.42 6.80
N PHE A 122 -8.84 -2.54 5.80
CA PHE A 122 -7.79 -2.18 4.85
C PHE A 122 -7.40 -0.71 5.04
N GLY A 123 -6.98 -0.38 6.28
CA GLY A 123 -6.64 0.97 6.70
C GLY A 123 -5.53 1.63 5.88
N TYR A 124 -4.66 0.86 5.29
CA TYR A 124 -3.57 1.34 4.43
C TYR A 124 -4.08 1.80 3.05
N ILE A 125 -5.18 1.24 2.55
CA ILE A 125 -5.85 1.71 1.32
C ILE A 125 -6.72 2.92 1.69
N HIS A 126 -7.63 2.74 2.65
CA HIS A 126 -8.44 3.83 3.19
C HIS A 126 -8.82 3.55 4.64
N LYS A 127 -8.65 4.56 5.53
CA LYS A 127 -8.80 4.43 7.00
C LYS A 127 -10.12 3.83 7.49
N ASN A 128 -11.18 3.95 6.69
CA ASN A 128 -12.53 3.49 7.05
C ASN A 128 -12.99 2.30 6.19
N LEU A 129 -12.12 1.74 5.36
CA LEU A 129 -12.47 0.63 4.47
C LEU A 129 -12.38 -0.71 5.20
N ARG A 130 -13.44 -1.51 5.10
CA ARG A 130 -13.47 -2.92 5.50
C ARG A 130 -14.03 -3.76 4.37
N LEU A 131 -13.46 -4.93 4.13
CA LEU A 131 -13.92 -5.85 3.10
C LEU A 131 -14.39 -7.16 3.74
N ALA A 132 -15.48 -7.71 3.21
CA ALA A 132 -15.94 -9.03 3.58
C ALA A 132 -14.97 -10.12 3.06
N ASN A 133 -14.87 -11.25 3.77
CA ASN A 133 -13.94 -12.32 3.39
C ASN A 133 -14.18 -12.87 1.98
N ASP A 134 -15.44 -12.98 1.56
CA ASP A 134 -15.79 -13.43 0.21
C ASP A 134 -15.35 -12.43 -0.86
N GLU A 135 -15.41 -11.14 -0.55
CA GLU A 135 -14.94 -10.09 -1.45
C GLU A 135 -13.41 -10.07 -1.53
N ILE A 136 -12.73 -10.24 -0.41
CA ILE A 136 -11.25 -10.41 -0.38
C ILE A 136 -10.85 -11.61 -1.24
N ALA A 137 -11.51 -12.76 -1.08
CA ALA A 137 -11.24 -13.94 -1.89
C ALA A 137 -11.46 -13.67 -3.39
N ARG A 138 -12.56 -13.00 -3.73
CA ARG A 138 -12.89 -12.61 -5.12
C ARG A 138 -11.83 -11.67 -5.72
N LEU A 139 -11.39 -10.68 -4.94
CA LEU A 139 -10.35 -9.73 -5.36
C LEU A 139 -9.02 -10.45 -5.57
N ARG A 140 -8.61 -11.31 -4.64
CA ARG A 140 -7.40 -12.12 -4.76
C ARG A 140 -7.39 -13.02 -5.98
N ASP A 141 -8.52 -13.67 -6.30
CA ASP A 141 -8.64 -14.51 -7.48
C ASP A 141 -8.58 -13.71 -8.79
N LYS A 142 -9.21 -12.53 -8.81
CA LYS A 142 -9.14 -11.63 -9.96
C LYS A 142 -7.70 -11.15 -10.17
N ASP A 143 -7.05 -10.76 -9.10
CA ASP A 143 -5.71 -10.21 -9.14
C ASP A 143 -4.65 -11.27 -9.49
N LEU A 144 -4.78 -12.49 -8.96
CA LEU A 144 -3.92 -13.60 -9.34
C LEU A 144 -3.91 -13.84 -10.85
N LYS A 145 -5.09 -13.81 -11.50
CA LYS A 145 -5.18 -13.97 -12.96
C LYS A 145 -4.40 -12.87 -13.70
N ASN A 146 -4.49 -11.63 -13.21
CA ASN A 146 -3.75 -10.51 -13.76
C ASN A 146 -2.23 -10.67 -13.56
N LEU A 147 -1.79 -11.02 -12.35
CA LEU A 147 -0.38 -11.29 -12.06
C LEU A 147 0.21 -12.39 -12.95
N LEU A 148 -0.50 -13.52 -13.08
CA LEU A 148 -0.04 -14.63 -13.91
C LEU A 148 0.07 -14.22 -15.39
N LEU A 149 -0.83 -13.38 -15.89
CA LEU A 149 -0.77 -12.85 -17.25
C LEU A 149 0.49 -12.00 -17.48
N HIS A 150 0.89 -11.20 -16.48
CA HIS A 150 2.08 -10.37 -16.53
C HIS A 150 3.35 -11.06 -16.03
N LYS A 151 3.27 -12.34 -15.68
CA LYS A 151 4.36 -13.12 -15.09
C LYS A 151 4.97 -12.45 -13.87
N LYS A 152 4.15 -11.91 -12.97
CA LYS A 152 4.58 -11.33 -11.69
C LYS A 152 4.10 -12.18 -10.51
N LEU A 153 4.76 -12.04 -9.38
CA LEU A 153 4.34 -12.52 -8.06
C LEU A 153 4.25 -11.36 -7.10
N TYR A 154 3.77 -11.58 -5.88
CA TYR A 154 3.84 -10.59 -4.81
C TYR A 154 5.12 -10.76 -4.00
N LEU A 155 5.69 -9.62 -3.58
CA LEU A 155 6.80 -9.56 -2.64
C LEU A 155 6.44 -8.60 -1.51
N VAL A 156 6.30 -9.14 -0.32
CA VAL A 156 6.06 -8.40 0.91
C VAL A 156 7.40 -8.14 1.58
N LEU A 157 7.73 -6.87 1.78
CA LEU A 157 9.02 -6.39 2.26
C LEU A 157 8.89 -5.78 3.66
N ASP A 158 9.62 -6.31 4.60
CA ASP A 158 9.85 -5.64 5.87
C ASP A 158 10.83 -4.46 5.72
N LEU A 159 10.84 -3.54 6.67
CA LEU A 159 11.69 -2.35 6.67
C LEU A 159 12.91 -2.51 7.58
N ASP A 160 12.68 -2.57 8.89
CA ASP A 160 13.71 -2.43 9.91
C ASP A 160 14.59 -3.68 9.98
N HIS A 161 15.89 -3.49 9.85
CA HIS A 161 16.89 -4.56 9.75
C HIS A 161 16.82 -5.41 8.46
N THR A 162 15.86 -5.17 7.59
CA THR A 162 15.70 -5.83 6.29
C THR A 162 16.17 -4.93 5.14
N LEU A 163 15.52 -3.79 4.91
CA LEU A 163 15.86 -2.84 3.84
C LEU A 163 16.63 -1.62 4.35
N LEU A 164 16.57 -1.34 5.63
CA LEU A 164 17.16 -0.18 6.28
C LEU A 164 17.43 -0.47 7.77
N ASN A 165 18.15 0.45 8.39
CA ASN A 165 18.34 0.46 9.83
C ASN A 165 18.18 1.89 10.35
N SER A 166 17.44 2.08 11.45
CA SER A 166 17.18 3.38 12.06
C SER A 166 17.62 3.40 13.51
N ALA A 167 18.10 4.56 13.97
CA ALA A 167 18.42 4.84 15.36
C ALA A 167 17.88 6.21 15.77
N ARG A 168 17.48 6.38 17.03
CA ARG A 168 17.10 7.71 17.55
C ARG A 168 18.35 8.57 17.67
N LEU A 169 18.24 9.86 17.38
CA LEU A 169 19.38 10.79 17.46
C LEU A 169 20.10 10.78 18.83
N PRO A 170 19.38 10.69 19.97
CA PRO A 170 20.04 10.60 21.28
C PRO A 170 20.81 9.28 21.53
N ASP A 171 20.50 8.21 20.76
CA ASP A 171 21.11 6.90 20.91
C ASP A 171 22.38 6.75 20.02
N ILE A 172 22.69 7.75 19.20
CA ILE A 172 23.92 7.78 18.41
C ILE A 172 25.10 7.99 19.34
N THR A 173 26.03 7.05 19.34
CA THR A 173 27.19 7.05 20.26
C THR A 173 28.22 8.10 19.87
N ALA A 174 29.13 8.42 20.80
CA ALA A 174 30.23 9.35 20.53
C ALA A 174 31.17 8.87 19.39
N GLU A 175 31.36 7.54 19.25
CA GLU A 175 32.13 6.94 18.14
C GLU A 175 31.45 7.15 16.77
N GLU A 176 30.15 7.29 16.76
CA GLU A 176 29.31 7.53 15.58
C GLU A 176 29.08 9.02 15.33
N GLY A 177 29.67 9.91 16.16
CA GLY A 177 29.49 11.36 16.05
C GLY A 177 29.80 11.95 14.67
N TYR A 178 30.64 11.28 13.87
CA TYR A 178 30.95 11.66 12.49
C TYR A 178 29.72 11.63 11.57
N LEU A 179 28.68 10.84 11.89
CA LEU A 179 27.43 10.75 11.14
C LEU A 179 26.59 12.03 11.24
N HIS A 180 26.82 12.86 12.28
CA HIS A 180 26.20 14.18 12.42
C HIS A 180 26.84 15.27 11.57
N GLY A 181 27.94 14.95 10.88
CA GLY A 181 28.66 15.88 10.01
C GLY A 181 27.79 16.44 8.89
N GLN A 182 28.20 17.56 8.32
CA GLN A 182 27.55 18.07 7.11
C GLN A 182 27.62 17.01 6.02
N ARG A 183 26.54 16.88 5.24
CA ARG A 183 26.41 15.87 4.17
C ARG A 183 27.63 15.82 3.25
N ASP A 184 28.24 16.98 2.97
CA ASP A 184 29.41 17.07 2.09
C ASP A 184 30.69 16.49 2.70
N SER A 185 30.77 16.38 4.05
CA SER A 185 31.88 15.78 4.76
C SER A 185 31.78 14.26 4.95
N LEU A 186 30.62 13.67 4.63
CA LEU A 186 30.42 12.22 4.71
C LEU A 186 31.07 11.51 3.52
N PRO A 187 31.46 10.23 3.66
CA PRO A 187 31.84 9.38 2.54
C PRO A 187 30.71 9.34 1.48
N ASP A 188 31.06 9.27 0.20
CA ASP A 188 30.09 9.30 -0.89
C ASP A 188 29.05 8.17 -0.77
N THR A 189 29.44 7.02 -0.27
CA THR A 189 28.55 5.86 0.01
C THR A 189 27.46 6.18 1.03
N LEU A 190 27.69 7.11 1.95
CA LEU A 190 26.72 7.52 2.96
C LEU A 190 25.85 8.70 2.49
N LYS A 191 26.34 9.55 1.59
CA LYS A 191 25.62 10.74 1.14
C LYS A 191 24.24 10.45 0.54
N SER A 192 24.12 9.33 -0.15
CA SER A 192 22.87 8.92 -0.82
C SER A 192 22.01 7.96 -0.01
N SER A 193 22.53 7.42 1.10
CA SER A 193 21.89 6.34 1.85
C SER A 193 21.69 6.62 3.34
N LEU A 194 22.26 7.72 3.87
CA LEU A 194 22.08 8.14 5.26
C LEU A 194 21.21 9.39 5.33
N PHE A 195 20.12 9.32 6.09
CA PHE A 195 19.13 10.37 6.22
C PHE A 195 18.92 10.75 7.67
N ARG A 196 18.94 12.06 7.95
CA ARG A 196 18.57 12.61 9.24
C ARG A 196 17.13 13.12 9.19
N LEU A 197 16.28 12.58 10.04
CA LEU A 197 14.87 12.85 10.12
C LEU A 197 14.56 13.66 11.38
N ASP A 198 14.76 14.97 11.33
CA ASP A 198 14.66 15.85 12.50
C ASP A 198 13.29 15.83 13.15
N ARG A 199 12.20 15.74 12.37
CA ARG A 199 10.83 15.64 12.90
C ARG A 199 10.60 14.39 13.74
N MET A 200 11.26 13.30 13.39
CA MET A 200 11.16 12.00 14.08
C MET A 200 12.28 11.81 15.11
N GLN A 201 13.23 12.74 15.17
CA GLN A 201 14.43 12.63 15.99
C GLN A 201 15.20 11.31 15.75
N MET A 202 15.30 10.94 14.46
CA MET A 202 15.92 9.68 14.03
C MET A 202 16.97 9.91 12.94
N MET A 203 17.86 8.96 12.83
CA MET A 203 18.77 8.79 11.71
C MET A 203 18.54 7.43 11.08
N THR A 204 18.37 7.40 9.76
CA THR A 204 18.07 6.18 9.00
C THR A 204 19.12 5.94 7.95
N LYS A 205 19.65 4.74 7.90
CA LYS A 205 20.60 4.26 6.91
C LYS A 205 19.92 3.22 6.02
N LEU A 206 19.82 3.50 4.73
CA LEU A 206 19.38 2.52 3.75
C LEU A 206 20.45 1.45 3.55
N ARG A 207 20.02 0.19 3.47
CA ARG A 207 20.91 -0.94 3.21
C ARG A 207 21.54 -0.79 1.82
N PRO A 208 22.83 -1.09 1.64
CA PRO A 208 23.46 -1.06 0.33
C PRO A 208 22.69 -1.84 -0.72
N PHE A 209 22.72 -1.36 -1.97
CA PHE A 209 22.02 -1.95 -3.10
C PHE A 209 20.47 -1.82 -3.09
N VAL A 210 19.83 -1.25 -2.09
CA VAL A 210 18.36 -1.26 -1.95
C VAL A 210 17.62 -0.67 -3.14
N HIS A 211 18.07 0.47 -3.69
CA HIS A 211 17.38 1.08 -4.85
C HIS A 211 17.50 0.22 -6.12
N ASN A 212 18.66 -0.40 -6.34
CA ASN A 212 18.84 -1.34 -7.44
C ASN A 212 18.03 -2.63 -7.21
N PHE A 213 17.99 -3.11 -5.97
CA PHE A 213 17.16 -4.24 -5.58
C PHE A 213 15.68 -3.99 -5.91
N LEU A 214 15.11 -2.85 -5.48
CA LEU A 214 13.71 -2.51 -5.75
C LEU A 214 13.43 -2.39 -7.24
N LYS A 215 14.33 -1.75 -7.98
CA LYS A 215 14.21 -1.61 -9.43
C LYS A 215 14.19 -2.98 -10.14
N GLU A 216 15.11 -3.87 -9.81
CA GLU A 216 15.18 -5.19 -10.44
C GLU A 216 14.03 -6.10 -9.97
N ALA A 217 13.67 -6.06 -8.69
CA ALA A 217 12.53 -6.81 -8.14
C ALA A 217 11.20 -6.36 -8.75
N SER A 218 11.02 -5.09 -9.07
CA SER A 218 9.77 -4.57 -9.67
C SER A 218 9.44 -5.16 -11.03
N ASN A 219 10.43 -5.68 -11.75
CA ASN A 219 10.20 -6.38 -13.01
C ASN A 219 9.50 -7.74 -12.82
N LEU A 220 9.64 -8.34 -11.65
CA LEU A 220 9.20 -9.70 -11.33
C LEU A 220 8.06 -9.74 -10.30
N PHE A 221 7.94 -8.69 -9.51
CA PHE A 221 7.04 -8.66 -8.35
C PHE A 221 6.23 -7.37 -8.28
N GLU A 222 5.01 -7.50 -7.81
CA GLU A 222 4.25 -6.41 -7.19
C GLU A 222 4.63 -6.36 -5.71
N MET A 223 5.05 -5.18 -5.24
CA MET A 223 5.68 -5.07 -3.93
C MET A 223 4.78 -4.38 -2.90
N TYR A 224 4.80 -4.90 -1.68
CA TYR A 224 4.23 -4.31 -0.48
C TYR A 224 5.34 -3.99 0.52
N ILE A 225 5.22 -2.89 1.23
CA ILE A 225 5.89 -2.70 2.51
C ILE A 225 4.99 -3.25 3.61
N TYR A 226 5.56 -4.00 4.56
CA TYR A 226 4.85 -4.47 5.74
C TYR A 226 5.75 -4.38 6.97
N THR A 227 5.52 -3.37 7.81
CA THR A 227 6.35 -3.12 9.00
C THR A 227 5.53 -3.15 10.29
N MET A 228 6.19 -3.46 11.41
CA MET A 228 5.64 -3.28 12.76
C MET A 228 5.86 -1.86 13.29
N GLY A 229 6.42 -0.96 12.50
CA GLY A 229 6.50 0.47 12.80
C GLY A 229 5.15 1.17 12.68
N GLU A 230 5.04 2.35 13.27
CA GLU A 230 3.86 3.21 13.16
C GLU A 230 3.70 3.76 11.74
N ARG A 231 2.45 4.07 11.36
CA ARG A 231 2.13 4.56 10.02
C ARG A 231 2.93 5.79 9.56
N PRO A 232 3.13 6.84 10.37
CA PRO A 232 3.96 7.98 9.97
C PRO A 232 5.41 7.57 9.64
N TYR A 233 5.97 6.63 10.41
CA TYR A 233 7.31 6.08 10.17
C TYR A 233 7.33 5.28 8.88
N ALA A 234 6.41 4.35 8.70
CA ALA A 234 6.32 3.51 7.51
C ALA A 234 6.24 4.35 6.21
N LEU A 235 5.40 5.38 6.20
CA LEU A 235 5.25 6.27 5.05
C LEU A 235 6.51 7.12 4.78
N GLU A 236 7.22 7.55 5.81
CA GLU A 236 8.47 8.30 5.63
C GLU A 236 9.57 7.38 5.08
N MET A 237 9.69 6.14 5.59
CA MET A 237 10.64 5.16 5.07
C MET A 237 10.31 4.77 3.62
N ALA A 238 9.03 4.60 3.29
CA ALA A 238 8.60 4.34 1.91
C ALA A 238 9.08 5.44 0.94
N LYS A 239 8.99 6.73 1.34
CA LYS A 239 9.49 7.85 0.52
C LYS A 239 11.00 7.86 0.35
N LEU A 240 11.76 7.39 1.33
CA LEU A 240 13.22 7.27 1.20
C LEU A 240 13.60 6.16 0.21
N LEU A 241 12.84 5.05 0.23
CA LEU A 241 13.05 3.89 -0.63
C LEU A 241 12.53 4.11 -2.05
N ASP A 242 11.41 4.80 -2.18
CA ASP A 242 10.69 5.04 -3.45
C ASP A 242 10.25 6.50 -3.56
N PRO A 243 11.20 7.44 -3.79
CA PRO A 243 10.88 8.86 -3.89
C PRO A 243 9.93 9.22 -5.03
N GLY A 244 9.81 8.35 -6.01
CA GLY A 244 8.95 8.52 -7.19
C GLY A 244 7.58 7.89 -7.05
N ASP A 245 7.30 7.19 -5.94
CA ASP A 245 6.07 6.44 -5.71
C ASP A 245 5.74 5.47 -6.88
N ILE A 246 6.79 4.76 -7.35
CA ILE A 246 6.74 3.89 -8.52
C ILE A 246 6.42 2.44 -8.13
N TYR A 247 6.93 2.00 -6.95
CA TYR A 247 6.91 0.59 -6.57
C TYR A 247 5.81 0.26 -5.58
N PHE A 248 5.55 1.14 -4.59
CA PHE A 248 4.69 0.81 -3.48
C PHE A 248 3.30 1.42 -3.59
N ASN A 249 3.16 2.65 -4.08
CA ASN A 249 1.88 3.38 -4.09
C ASN A 249 1.19 3.31 -2.70
N SER A 250 -0.08 2.90 -2.65
CA SER A 250 -0.81 2.70 -1.40
C SER A 250 -0.45 1.42 -0.63
N LYS A 251 0.43 0.55 -1.18
CA LYS A 251 0.76 -0.78 -0.62
C LYS A 251 1.77 -0.70 0.54
N VAL A 252 1.49 0.14 1.54
CA VAL A 252 2.31 0.31 2.75
C VAL A 252 1.48 -0.08 3.97
N ILE A 253 1.74 -1.26 4.51
CA ILE A 253 1.06 -1.82 5.68
C ILE A 253 1.93 -1.53 6.91
N ALA A 254 1.32 -0.92 7.93
CA ALA A 254 1.96 -0.55 9.19
C ALA A 254 1.34 -1.32 10.36
N GLN A 255 1.91 -1.20 11.55
CA GLN A 255 1.44 -1.89 12.75
C GLN A 255 -0.08 -1.73 13.00
N GLY A 256 -0.63 -0.53 12.77
CA GLY A 256 -2.06 -0.26 12.98
C GLY A 256 -2.99 -0.94 11.98
N ASP A 257 -2.47 -1.51 10.89
CA ASP A 257 -3.23 -2.25 9.89
C ASP A 257 -3.26 -3.76 10.18
N CYS A 258 -2.45 -4.24 11.14
CA CYS A 258 -2.39 -5.66 11.49
C CYS A 258 -3.67 -6.11 12.20
N THR A 259 -4.17 -7.29 11.88
CA THR A 259 -5.33 -7.91 12.52
C THR A 259 -4.99 -8.55 13.87
N GLU A 260 -3.77 -9.02 14.04
CA GLU A 260 -3.26 -9.62 15.28
C GLU A 260 -2.15 -8.74 15.88
N ARG A 261 -2.18 -8.59 17.21
CA ARG A 261 -1.17 -7.80 17.91
C ARG A 261 0.19 -8.49 17.85
N HIS A 262 1.23 -7.75 17.45
CA HIS A 262 2.60 -8.24 17.33
C HIS A 262 2.81 -9.39 16.33
N GLN A 263 1.86 -9.60 15.42
CA GLN A 263 1.96 -10.57 14.33
C GLN A 263 1.67 -9.90 12.99
N LYS A 264 2.34 -10.35 11.96
CA LYS A 264 2.05 -10.00 10.58
C LYS A 264 1.25 -11.13 9.95
N GLY A 265 0.19 -10.79 9.21
CA GLY A 265 -0.66 -11.76 8.52
C GLY A 265 -0.86 -11.38 7.05
N LEU A 266 -1.02 -12.36 6.18
CA LEU A 266 -1.35 -12.13 4.78
C LEU A 266 -2.84 -11.83 4.56
N ASP A 267 -3.66 -11.81 5.61
CA ASP A 267 -5.07 -11.47 5.57
C ASP A 267 -5.33 -10.02 5.10
N VAL A 268 -4.42 -9.10 5.43
CA VAL A 268 -4.45 -7.70 4.96
C VAL A 268 -3.74 -7.47 3.62
N VAL A 269 -3.15 -8.49 3.01
CA VAL A 269 -2.54 -8.42 1.68
C VAL A 269 -3.55 -8.89 0.64
N LEU A 270 -3.82 -8.07 -0.39
CA LEU A 270 -4.75 -8.42 -1.48
C LEU A 270 -4.09 -9.34 -2.53
N GLY A 271 -3.20 -10.22 -2.11
CA GLY A 271 -2.53 -11.21 -2.93
C GLY A 271 -2.94 -12.63 -2.52
N GLN A 272 -3.03 -13.55 -3.49
CA GLN A 272 -3.21 -14.97 -3.21
C GLN A 272 -1.96 -15.51 -2.52
N GLU A 273 -2.11 -16.14 -1.37
CA GLU A 273 -1.00 -16.60 -0.52
C GLU A 273 0.01 -17.47 -1.28
N SER A 274 -0.48 -18.35 -2.17
CA SER A 274 0.35 -19.19 -3.03
C SER A 274 1.23 -18.43 -4.04
N ALA A 275 1.00 -17.14 -4.23
CA ALA A 275 1.76 -16.26 -5.12
C ALA A 275 2.49 -15.14 -4.36
N VAL A 276 2.60 -15.24 -3.04
CA VAL A 276 3.26 -14.25 -2.18
C VAL A 276 4.59 -14.80 -1.67
N LEU A 277 5.65 -14.00 -1.77
CA LEU A 277 6.92 -14.19 -1.05
C LEU A 277 7.06 -13.08 -0.01
N ILE A 278 7.66 -13.41 1.11
CA ILE A 278 7.92 -12.49 2.21
C ILE A 278 9.44 -12.38 2.40
N LEU A 279 9.93 -11.17 2.57
CA LEU A 279 11.32 -10.89 2.92
C LEU A 279 11.35 -10.13 4.24
N ASP A 280 11.82 -10.77 5.31
CA ASP A 280 11.80 -10.24 6.67
C ASP A 280 12.99 -10.84 7.47
N ASP A 281 13.52 -10.11 8.45
CA ASP A 281 14.58 -10.59 9.34
C ASP A 281 14.05 -11.35 10.57
N THR A 282 12.75 -11.32 10.80
CA THR A 282 12.13 -11.82 12.01
C THR A 282 11.07 -12.89 11.73
N GLU A 283 11.45 -14.17 11.78
CA GLU A 283 10.52 -15.29 11.59
C GLU A 283 9.35 -15.30 12.59
N GLY A 284 9.61 -14.87 13.83
CA GLY A 284 8.62 -14.94 14.92
C GLY A 284 7.35 -14.14 14.68
N VAL A 285 7.38 -13.09 13.84
CA VAL A 285 6.19 -12.28 13.51
C VAL A 285 5.30 -12.91 12.44
N TRP A 286 5.77 -13.96 11.74
CA TRP A 286 5.08 -14.64 10.65
C TRP A 286 4.62 -16.06 11.03
N GLY A 287 4.03 -16.23 12.22
CA GLY A 287 3.68 -17.56 12.77
C GLY A 287 2.90 -18.47 11.82
N LYS A 288 2.00 -17.91 11.00
CA LYS A 288 1.12 -18.65 10.06
C LYS A 288 1.68 -18.76 8.64
N HIS A 289 2.70 -17.98 8.27
CA HIS A 289 3.17 -17.80 6.89
C HIS A 289 4.68 -18.06 6.72
N LYS A 290 5.23 -18.95 7.54
CA LYS A 290 6.67 -19.29 7.50
C LYS A 290 7.10 -19.89 6.17
N GLU A 291 6.20 -20.60 5.50
CA GLU A 291 6.46 -21.21 4.18
C GLU A 291 6.63 -20.17 3.05
N ASN A 292 6.09 -18.98 3.25
CA ASN A 292 6.25 -17.87 2.31
C ASN A 292 7.50 -17.01 2.61
N LEU A 293 8.14 -17.24 3.78
CA LEU A 293 9.21 -16.39 4.31
C LEU A 293 10.58 -16.77 3.77
N ILE A 294 11.26 -15.79 3.22
CA ILE A 294 12.71 -15.80 3.01
C ILE A 294 13.30 -14.99 4.16
N LEU A 295 13.90 -15.68 5.13
CA LEU A 295 14.50 -15.04 6.30
C LEU A 295 15.79 -14.33 5.91
N MET A 296 15.84 -13.02 6.23
CA MET A 296 17.00 -12.17 5.96
C MET A 296 17.97 -12.12 7.14
N GLU A 297 19.25 -12.00 6.82
CA GLU A 297 20.24 -11.59 7.81
C GLU A 297 20.00 -10.13 8.20
N ARG A 298 19.99 -9.87 9.51
CA ARG A 298 19.71 -8.55 10.08
C ARG A 298 20.76 -7.52 9.71
N TYR A 299 20.30 -6.39 9.23
CA TYR A 299 21.15 -5.25 8.95
C TYR A 299 21.31 -4.37 10.20
N HIS A 300 22.49 -4.42 10.83
CA HIS A 300 22.84 -3.66 12.03
C HIS A 300 23.88 -2.59 11.70
N PHE A 301 23.41 -1.42 11.25
CA PHE A 301 24.32 -0.31 10.95
C PHE A 301 24.71 0.45 12.22
N PHE A 302 23.75 0.85 13.07
CA PHE A 302 23.98 1.65 14.26
C PHE A 302 24.33 0.81 15.50
N ALA A 303 25.21 1.36 16.37
CA ALA A 303 25.66 0.71 17.60
C ALA A 303 24.53 0.43 18.59
N SER A 304 23.56 1.33 18.72
CA SER A 304 22.38 1.17 19.59
C SER A 304 21.60 -0.11 19.27
N ASN A 305 21.50 -0.47 18.00
CA ASN A 305 20.80 -1.68 17.58
C ASN A 305 21.58 -2.94 17.93
N CYS A 306 22.89 -2.95 17.73
CA CYS A 306 23.75 -4.07 18.18
C CYS A 306 23.60 -4.31 19.69
N GLN A 307 23.60 -3.25 20.50
CA GLN A 307 23.42 -3.34 21.95
C GLN A 307 22.02 -3.86 22.34
N HIS A 308 20.99 -3.39 21.66
CA HIS A 308 19.60 -3.84 21.91
C HIS A 308 19.44 -5.35 21.69
N PHE A 309 20.08 -5.91 20.68
CA PHE A 309 20.07 -7.35 20.39
C PHE A 309 21.15 -8.14 21.15
N GLY A 310 21.89 -7.50 22.05
CA GLY A 310 22.90 -8.15 22.90
C GLY A 310 24.18 -8.55 22.16
N PHE A 311 24.46 -7.97 21.01
CA PHE A 311 25.72 -8.20 20.30
C PHE A 311 26.86 -7.41 20.94
N ASN A 312 27.92 -8.11 21.33
CA ASN A 312 29.17 -7.51 21.86
C ASN A 312 30.17 -7.13 20.76
N THR A 313 29.72 -7.07 19.51
CA THR A 313 30.54 -6.70 18.36
C THR A 313 30.34 -5.23 18.01
N LYS A 314 31.37 -4.60 17.42
CA LYS A 314 31.23 -3.26 16.87
C LYS A 314 30.26 -3.27 15.70
N SER A 315 29.36 -2.26 15.66
CA SER A 315 28.45 -2.04 14.54
C SER A 315 29.19 -1.59 13.27
N LEU A 316 28.52 -1.65 12.14
CA LEU A 316 29.07 -1.22 10.86
C LEU A 316 29.48 0.27 10.90
N SER A 317 28.68 1.13 11.53
CA SER A 317 28.99 2.55 11.71
C SER A 317 30.24 2.78 12.55
N GLN A 318 30.42 2.02 13.66
CA GLN A 318 31.63 2.11 14.48
C GLN A 318 32.88 1.62 13.74
N LEU A 319 32.72 0.65 12.84
CA LEU A 319 33.82 0.17 11.97
C LEU A 319 34.02 1.08 10.76
N LYS A 320 33.16 2.09 10.56
CA LYS A 320 33.15 2.95 9.36
C LYS A 320 33.11 2.14 8.05
N SER A 321 32.39 1.05 8.07
CA SER A 321 32.19 0.11 6.96
C SER A 321 30.70 -0.13 6.70
N ASP A 322 30.40 -0.80 5.61
CA ASP A 322 29.04 -1.22 5.27
C ASP A 322 29.07 -2.55 4.51
N GLU A 323 27.88 -3.11 4.23
CA GLU A 323 27.76 -4.28 3.36
C GLU A 323 28.23 -3.95 1.94
N SER A 324 28.61 -4.99 1.19
CA SER A 324 28.96 -4.85 -0.22
C SER A 324 27.74 -4.54 -1.09
N GLU A 325 27.84 -3.60 -2.01
CA GLU A 325 26.82 -3.33 -3.04
C GLU A 325 26.59 -4.52 -3.98
N THR A 326 27.59 -5.36 -4.21
CA THR A 326 27.54 -6.44 -5.20
C THR A 326 27.38 -7.84 -4.60
N GLU A 327 27.80 -8.01 -3.35
CA GLU A 327 27.85 -9.30 -2.62
C GLU A 327 27.11 -9.26 -1.29
N GLY A 328 26.53 -8.12 -0.94
CA GLY A 328 25.74 -7.96 0.28
C GLY A 328 24.43 -8.76 0.25
N ALA A 329 23.72 -8.71 1.35
CA ALA A 329 22.53 -9.54 1.55
C ALA A 329 21.43 -9.27 0.51
N LEU A 330 21.17 -7.99 0.15
CA LEU A 330 20.16 -7.67 -0.86
C LEU A 330 20.55 -8.13 -2.27
N ALA A 331 21.82 -8.03 -2.64
CA ALA A 331 22.28 -8.55 -3.94
C ALA A 331 22.20 -10.07 -4.01
N THR A 332 22.41 -10.74 -2.90
CA THR A 332 22.33 -12.21 -2.79
C THR A 332 20.88 -12.69 -2.84
N VAL A 333 19.99 -12.06 -2.04
CA VAL A 333 18.58 -12.47 -2.02
C VAL A 333 17.86 -12.16 -3.32
N LEU A 334 18.26 -11.12 -4.05
CA LEU A 334 17.70 -10.84 -5.39
C LEU A 334 17.90 -12.04 -6.33
N LYS A 335 19.06 -12.69 -6.31
CA LYS A 335 19.33 -13.90 -7.10
C LYS A 335 18.41 -15.07 -6.68
N VAL A 336 18.13 -15.18 -5.37
CA VAL A 336 17.19 -16.18 -4.85
C VAL A 336 15.78 -15.88 -5.36
N LEU A 337 15.31 -14.64 -5.25
CA LEU A 337 14.00 -14.20 -5.73
C LEU A 337 13.83 -14.44 -7.24
N GLN A 338 14.83 -14.11 -8.03
CA GLN A 338 14.85 -14.38 -9.47
C GLN A 338 14.74 -15.89 -9.76
N ARG A 339 15.43 -16.72 -8.99
CA ARG A 339 15.38 -18.16 -9.12
C ARG A 339 14.01 -18.72 -8.74
N VAL A 340 13.43 -18.28 -7.61
CA VAL A 340 12.08 -18.70 -7.18
C VAL A 340 11.04 -18.29 -8.22
N HIS A 341 11.09 -17.07 -8.72
CA HIS A 341 10.21 -16.59 -9.79
C HIS A 341 10.32 -17.46 -11.05
N SER A 342 11.56 -17.78 -11.49
CA SER A 342 11.79 -18.63 -12.64
C SER A 342 11.21 -20.04 -12.42
N LEU A 343 11.40 -20.63 -11.25
CA LEU A 343 10.85 -21.95 -10.91
C LEU A 343 9.31 -21.97 -10.84
N PHE A 344 8.71 -20.89 -10.43
CA PHE A 344 7.24 -20.75 -10.38
C PHE A 344 6.64 -20.78 -11.81
N TYR A 345 7.25 -20.08 -12.77
CA TYR A 345 6.72 -19.96 -14.12
C TYR A 345 7.25 -21.03 -15.10
N ASP A 346 8.43 -21.59 -14.85
CA ASP A 346 9.09 -22.57 -15.70
C ASP A 346 9.54 -23.81 -14.89
N PRO A 347 8.59 -24.59 -14.35
CA PRO A 347 8.92 -25.72 -13.44
C PRO A 347 9.70 -26.87 -14.11
N VAL A 348 9.84 -26.86 -15.44
CA VAL A 348 10.50 -27.96 -16.22
C VAL A 348 12.03 -27.89 -16.15
N SER A 349 12.62 -26.89 -15.50
CA SER A 349 14.09 -26.70 -15.43
C SER A 349 14.80 -27.52 -14.33
N PHE A 350 14.16 -28.51 -13.70
CA PHE A 350 14.87 -29.42 -12.82
C PHE A 350 15.56 -30.52 -13.65
N PRO A 351 16.89 -30.64 -13.62
CA PRO A 351 17.53 -31.87 -14.05
C PRO A 351 17.05 -32.99 -13.12
N SER A 352 16.26 -33.89 -13.66
CA SER A 352 15.92 -35.17 -13.01
C SER A 352 17.22 -35.98 -12.83
N GLY A 353 17.89 -35.81 -11.69
CA GLY A 353 19.17 -36.48 -11.48
C GLY A 353 19.76 -36.22 -10.09
N ALA A 354 19.15 -36.74 -9.06
CA ALA A 354 19.81 -37.15 -7.84
C ALA A 354 18.85 -38.10 -7.07
N GLN A 355 18.56 -39.27 -7.66
CA GLN A 355 18.29 -40.47 -6.87
C GLN A 355 19.65 -41.14 -6.68
N GLY A 356 20.14 -41.15 -5.45
CA GLY A 356 21.36 -41.77 -5.00
C GLY A 356 21.43 -41.74 -3.49
#